data_09c7c1ac65ef70add944b2a261244ddf
#
_entry.id   09c7c1ac65ef70add944b2a261244ddf
#
_cell.length_a   1.000
_cell.length_b   1.000
_cell.length_c   1.000
_cell.angle_alpha   90.00
_cell.angle_beta   90.00
_cell.angle_gamma   90.00
#
_symmetry.space_group_name_H-M   'P 1'
#
loop_
_entity.id
_entity.type
_entity.pdbx_description
1 polymer ?
#
loop_
_entity_poly.entity_id
_entity_poly.type
_entity_poly.pdbx_seq_one_letter_code
_entity_poly.pdbx_strand_id
1 'polypeptide(L)'
;MSSIRPQTTPPPTSHVLLSYPASYVLLVTINRERQMNSIPFEGHLEMDQVFEWFDHEPNLRVAIVTGAGKKSFCAGQDLIQLGKIRSGELKASPGLMRHPLSGFGGLSRRAGKKPVIAAVNGFALGGGFEIVLGWYVRFLYSGSQTNGFTVTW
;
A
#
# COMPACT_ATOMS: atom_id res chain seq x y z
N MET A 1 4.24 25.12 -16.07
CA MET A 1 4.79 23.85 -16.63
C MET A 1 3.71 22.79 -16.47
N SER A 2 3.27 22.15 -17.55
CA SER A 2 2.26 21.08 -17.44
C SER A 2 2.90 19.89 -16.71
N SER A 3 2.24 19.38 -15.65
CA SER A 3 2.72 18.19 -14.96
C SER A 3 2.67 16.99 -15.91
N ILE A 4 3.77 16.24 -16.00
CA ILE A 4 3.82 15.01 -16.78
C ILE A 4 2.90 14.00 -16.10
N ARG A 5 1.92 13.50 -16.85
CA ARG A 5 0.92 12.52 -16.43
C ARG A 5 1.28 11.13 -16.96
N PRO A 6 0.73 10.07 -16.39
CA PRO A 6 0.85 8.72 -16.96
C PRO A 6 0.46 8.70 -18.43
N GLN A 7 1.16 7.91 -19.20
CA GLN A 7 0.87 7.67 -20.61
C GLN A 7 -0.19 6.57 -20.79
N THR A 8 -0.22 5.62 -19.85
CA THR A 8 -1.17 4.50 -19.86
C THR A 8 -2.22 4.65 -18.76
N THR A 9 -3.37 4.03 -18.94
CA THR A 9 -4.44 4.04 -17.95
C THR A 9 -4.08 3.15 -16.76
N PRO A 10 -4.15 3.66 -15.52
CA PRO A 10 -3.94 2.82 -14.33
C PRO A 10 -5.04 1.77 -14.18
N PRO A 11 -4.78 0.66 -13.49
CA PRO A 11 -5.84 -0.29 -13.14
C PRO A 11 -6.90 0.38 -12.25
N PRO A 12 -8.16 -0.11 -12.29
CA PRO A 12 -9.21 0.39 -11.41
C PRO A 12 -8.88 0.10 -9.95
N THR A 13 -9.19 1.06 -9.06
CA THR A 13 -8.92 0.93 -7.63
C THR A 13 -10.14 1.26 -6.79
N SER A 14 -10.32 0.53 -5.68
CA SER A 14 -11.39 0.71 -4.69
C SER A 14 -10.86 0.94 -3.27
N HIS A 15 -9.67 0.43 -2.98
CA HIS A 15 -9.05 0.46 -1.65
C HIS A 15 -7.90 1.46 -1.55
N VAL A 16 -7.38 1.91 -2.68
CA VAL A 16 -6.35 2.94 -2.75
C VAL A 16 -6.76 4.09 -3.67
N LEU A 17 -6.24 5.27 -3.41
CA LEU A 17 -6.34 6.43 -4.29
C LEU A 17 -5.01 6.64 -4.98
N LEU A 18 -5.06 6.91 -6.29
CA LEU A 18 -3.89 7.24 -7.09
C LEU A 18 -3.90 8.73 -7.41
N SER A 19 -2.78 9.40 -7.19
CA SER A 19 -2.60 10.78 -7.56
C SER A 19 -1.16 11.07 -8.02
N TYR A 20 -0.97 12.21 -8.66
CA TYR A 20 0.28 12.59 -9.31
C TYR A 20 0.69 13.98 -8.83
N PRO A 21 1.27 14.09 -7.61
CA PRO A 21 1.57 15.38 -6.97
C PRO A 21 2.67 16.16 -7.69
N ALA A 22 3.53 15.49 -8.42
CA ALA A 22 4.59 16.09 -9.23
C ALA A 22 4.83 15.27 -10.50
N SER A 23 5.57 15.83 -11.45
CA SER A 23 6.00 15.09 -12.64
C SER A 23 6.78 13.84 -12.24
N TYR A 24 6.47 12.71 -12.88
CA TYR A 24 7.10 11.40 -12.66
C TYR A 24 6.81 10.74 -11.30
N VAL A 25 5.96 11.33 -10.44
CA VAL A 25 5.66 10.82 -9.09
C VAL A 25 4.24 10.23 -9.06
N LEU A 26 4.14 8.97 -8.64
CA LEU A 26 2.89 8.32 -8.25
C LEU A 26 2.72 8.42 -6.72
N LEU A 27 1.59 8.92 -6.26
CA LEU A 27 1.20 8.79 -4.86
C LEU A 27 0.06 7.77 -4.75
N VAL A 28 0.30 6.72 -3.98
CA VAL A 28 -0.67 5.68 -3.64
C VAL A 28 -1.09 5.89 -2.19
N THR A 29 -2.36 6.23 -1.98
CA THR A 29 -2.91 6.43 -0.63
C THR A 29 -3.83 5.27 -0.29
N ILE A 30 -3.52 4.50 0.74
CA ILE A 30 -4.41 3.45 1.27
C ILE A 30 -5.63 4.16 1.85
N ASN A 31 -6.81 3.99 1.23
CA ASN A 31 -8.00 4.81 1.50
C ASN A 31 -9.05 4.04 2.31
N ARG A 32 -8.65 3.64 3.51
CA ARG A 32 -9.52 2.91 4.44
C ARG A 32 -9.35 3.45 5.88
N GLU A 33 -9.41 4.76 6.05
CA GLU A 33 -9.14 5.43 7.31
C GLU A 33 -9.96 4.88 8.48
N ARG A 34 -11.27 4.61 8.25
CA ARG A 34 -12.17 4.06 9.28
C ARG A 34 -11.75 2.66 9.77
N GLN A 35 -11.05 1.89 8.95
CA GLN A 35 -10.48 0.60 9.27
C GLN A 35 -8.98 0.69 9.57
N MET A 36 -8.48 1.87 9.99
CA MET A 36 -7.06 2.11 10.26
C MET A 36 -6.15 1.73 9.09
N ASN A 37 -6.65 1.87 7.86
CA ASN A 37 -5.97 1.50 6.62
C ASN A 37 -5.53 0.02 6.58
N SER A 38 -6.26 -0.87 7.25
CA SER A 38 -6.08 -2.32 7.08
C SER A 38 -6.45 -2.74 5.66
N ILE A 39 -5.75 -3.72 5.10
CA ILE A 39 -5.89 -4.14 3.71
C ILE A 39 -6.66 -5.46 3.65
N PRO A 40 -7.83 -5.51 2.97
CA PRO A 40 -8.55 -6.74 2.71
C PRO A 40 -7.88 -7.56 1.61
N PHE A 41 -8.29 -8.82 1.41
CA PHE A 41 -7.66 -9.69 0.41
C PHE A 41 -7.69 -9.12 -1.00
N GLU A 42 -8.80 -8.52 -1.40
CA GLU A 42 -8.95 -7.85 -2.71
C GLU A 42 -7.99 -6.66 -2.84
N GLY A 43 -7.76 -5.95 -1.74
CA GLY A 43 -6.85 -4.80 -1.70
C GLY A 43 -5.39 -5.19 -1.95
N HIS A 44 -4.97 -6.39 -1.55
CA HIS A 44 -3.61 -6.88 -1.86
C HIS A 44 -3.41 -7.07 -3.36
N LEU A 45 -4.40 -7.67 -4.05
CA LEU A 45 -4.34 -7.89 -5.49
C LEU A 45 -4.43 -6.56 -6.26
N GLU A 46 -5.31 -5.65 -5.80
CA GLU A 46 -5.43 -4.32 -6.37
C GLU A 46 -4.11 -3.56 -6.32
N MET A 47 -3.46 -3.53 -5.15
CA MET A 47 -2.17 -2.86 -4.99
C MET A 47 -1.07 -3.54 -5.81
N ASP A 48 -1.04 -4.86 -5.90
CA ASP A 48 -0.09 -5.60 -6.72
C ASP A 48 -0.19 -5.19 -8.19
N GLN A 49 -1.40 -5.12 -8.74
CA GLN A 49 -1.66 -4.64 -10.10
C GLN A 49 -1.22 -3.18 -10.31
N VAL A 50 -1.46 -2.32 -9.31
CA VAL A 50 -1.02 -0.91 -9.37
C VAL A 50 0.50 -0.82 -9.47
N PHE A 51 1.24 -1.61 -8.67
CA PHE A 51 2.70 -1.56 -8.69
C PHE A 51 3.31 -2.26 -9.90
N GLU A 52 2.65 -3.28 -10.44
CA GLU A 52 3.03 -3.87 -11.72
C GLU A 52 2.85 -2.85 -12.87
N TRP A 53 1.70 -2.18 -12.93
CA TRP A 53 1.46 -1.10 -13.87
C TRP A 53 2.49 0.04 -13.71
N PHE A 54 2.76 0.47 -12.49
CA PHE A 54 3.75 1.51 -12.20
C PHE A 54 5.13 1.17 -12.76
N ASP A 55 5.57 -0.07 -12.67
CA ASP A 55 6.86 -0.50 -13.19
C ASP A 55 6.95 -0.39 -14.73
N HIS A 56 5.83 -0.53 -15.42
CA HIS A 56 5.76 -0.47 -16.88
C HIS A 56 5.39 0.92 -17.41
N GLU A 57 4.87 1.82 -16.56
CA GLU A 57 4.45 3.16 -16.98
C GLU A 57 5.67 4.09 -17.25
N PRO A 58 5.92 4.49 -18.51
CA PRO A 58 7.15 5.21 -18.85
C PRO A 58 7.27 6.60 -18.22
N ASN A 59 6.14 7.24 -17.94
CA ASN A 59 6.10 8.58 -17.36
C ASN A 59 6.11 8.62 -15.83
N LEU A 60 6.33 7.48 -15.16
CA LEU A 60 6.50 7.41 -13.72
C LEU A 60 7.90 6.88 -13.38
N ARG A 61 8.52 7.45 -12.36
CA ARG A 61 9.89 7.10 -11.94
C ARG A 61 9.98 6.69 -10.48
N VAL A 62 9.10 7.21 -9.64
CA VAL A 62 9.06 6.92 -8.20
C VAL A 62 7.61 6.86 -7.74
N ALA A 63 7.32 5.94 -6.83
CA ALA A 63 6.05 5.91 -6.13
C ALA A 63 6.24 6.25 -4.66
N ILE A 64 5.23 6.89 -4.07
CA ILE A 64 5.11 7.15 -2.65
C ILE A 64 3.86 6.41 -2.16
N VAL A 65 3.96 5.69 -1.05
CA VAL A 65 2.83 5.02 -0.40
C VAL A 65 2.59 5.66 0.95
N THR A 66 1.33 5.97 1.26
CA THR A 66 0.91 6.52 2.54
C THR A 66 -0.48 6.01 2.93
N GLY A 67 -0.91 6.25 4.15
CA GLY A 67 -2.27 5.97 4.61
C GLY A 67 -3.15 7.22 4.61
N ALA A 68 -4.45 7.09 4.35
CA ALA A 68 -5.40 8.18 4.51
C ALA A 68 -5.52 8.57 5.99
N GLY A 69 -5.74 9.87 6.24
CA GLY A 69 -5.88 10.42 7.58
C GLY A 69 -4.56 10.58 8.33
N LYS A 70 -4.63 10.68 9.66
CA LYS A 70 -3.47 11.00 10.51
C LYS A 70 -3.10 9.91 11.52
N LYS A 71 -3.92 8.86 11.66
CA LYS A 71 -3.76 7.87 12.74
C LYS A 71 -2.93 6.68 12.33
N SER A 72 -3.09 6.20 11.11
CA SER A 72 -2.49 4.95 10.67
C SER A 72 -1.97 5.04 9.24
N PHE A 73 -0.76 4.55 9.05
CA PHE A 73 -0.24 4.21 7.74
C PHE A 73 -0.96 2.97 7.20
N CYS A 74 -0.85 1.86 7.93
CA CYS A 74 -1.53 0.59 7.64
C CYS A 74 -1.53 -0.31 8.88
N ALA A 75 -2.71 -0.70 9.34
CA ALA A 75 -2.86 -1.60 10.49
C ALA A 75 -2.69 -3.10 10.14
N GLY A 76 -2.29 -3.42 8.91
CA GLY A 76 -2.08 -4.79 8.48
C GLY A 76 -3.30 -5.42 7.79
N GLN A 77 -3.46 -6.74 7.92
CA GLN A 77 -4.58 -7.49 7.33
C GLN A 77 -5.91 -7.05 7.92
N ASP A 78 -6.94 -6.95 7.09
CA ASP A 78 -8.32 -6.74 7.57
C ASP A 78 -8.81 -7.98 8.34
N LEU A 79 -8.71 -7.91 9.66
CA LEU A 79 -9.10 -9.01 10.54
C LEU A 79 -10.62 -9.18 10.65
N ILE A 80 -11.41 -8.14 10.36
CA ILE A 80 -12.86 -8.22 10.33
C ILE A 80 -13.28 -9.07 9.13
N GLN A 81 -12.72 -8.78 7.94
CA GLN A 81 -12.97 -9.61 6.76
C GLN A 81 -12.54 -11.06 7.01
N LEU A 82 -11.34 -11.26 7.55
CA LEU A 82 -10.82 -12.60 7.85
C LEU A 82 -11.75 -13.36 8.83
N GLY A 83 -12.25 -12.69 9.87
CA GLY A 83 -13.20 -13.25 10.83
C GLY A 83 -14.50 -13.70 10.14
N LYS A 84 -15.09 -12.88 9.28
CA LYS A 84 -16.30 -13.19 8.52
C LYS A 84 -16.11 -14.37 7.55
N ILE A 85 -14.94 -14.47 6.94
CA ILE A 85 -14.63 -15.63 6.09
C ILE A 85 -14.52 -16.92 6.93
N ARG A 86 -13.85 -16.87 8.09
CA ARG A 86 -13.68 -18.02 8.97
C ARG A 86 -15.00 -18.49 9.61
N SER A 87 -15.91 -17.56 9.90
CA SER A 87 -17.25 -17.90 10.41
C SER A 87 -18.23 -18.41 9.32
N GLY A 88 -17.85 -18.32 8.04
CA GLY A 88 -18.70 -18.67 6.91
C GLY A 88 -19.72 -17.59 6.54
N GLU A 89 -19.72 -16.44 7.21
CA GLU A 89 -20.57 -15.29 6.88
C GLU A 89 -20.24 -14.70 5.51
N LEU A 90 -18.94 -14.69 5.16
CA LEU A 90 -18.45 -14.23 3.86
C LEU A 90 -17.79 -15.38 3.11
N LYS A 91 -18.26 -15.66 1.89
CA LYS A 91 -17.61 -16.63 1.00
C LYS A 91 -16.42 -15.97 0.31
N ALA A 92 -15.24 -16.58 0.44
CA ALA A 92 -14.06 -16.18 -0.30
C ALA A 92 -13.67 -17.29 -1.29
N SER A 93 -13.28 -16.89 -2.49
CA SER A 93 -12.68 -17.82 -3.45
C SER A 93 -11.32 -18.30 -2.90
N PRO A 94 -10.97 -19.59 -3.00
CA PRO A 94 -9.72 -20.13 -2.43
C PRO A 94 -8.46 -19.39 -2.89
N GLY A 95 -8.43 -18.87 -4.12
CA GLY A 95 -7.32 -18.08 -4.64
C GLY A 95 -7.24 -16.67 -4.06
N LEU A 96 -8.35 -16.11 -3.58
CA LEU A 96 -8.39 -14.75 -3.02
C LEU A 96 -7.73 -14.65 -1.64
N MET A 97 -7.69 -15.73 -0.87
CA MET A 97 -7.12 -15.76 0.48
C MET A 97 -5.58 -15.84 0.51
N ARG A 98 -4.93 -15.65 -0.63
CA ARG A 98 -3.46 -15.66 -0.72
C ARG A 98 -2.96 -14.26 -1.03
N HIS A 99 -1.88 -13.88 -0.37
CA HIS A 99 -1.15 -12.69 -0.79
C HIS A 99 -0.51 -12.94 -2.17
N PRO A 100 -0.35 -11.90 -3.01
CA PRO A 100 0.42 -12.02 -4.25
C PRO A 100 1.87 -12.41 -3.97
N LEU A 101 2.61 -12.85 -4.97
CA LEU A 101 4.03 -13.22 -4.84
C LEU A 101 4.88 -12.04 -4.34
N SER A 102 4.50 -10.82 -4.69
CA SER A 102 5.07 -9.56 -4.19
C SER A 102 4.80 -9.28 -2.71
N GLY A 103 4.05 -10.14 -2.04
CA GLY A 103 3.80 -10.10 -0.60
C GLY A 103 2.64 -9.21 -0.18
N PHE A 104 2.64 -8.83 1.08
CA PHE A 104 1.60 -8.01 1.68
C PHE A 104 1.47 -6.66 0.95
N GLY A 105 0.25 -6.31 0.53
CA GLY A 105 -0.03 -5.09 -0.22
C GLY A 105 0.68 -4.99 -1.58
N GLY A 106 1.10 -6.12 -2.18
CA GLY A 106 1.88 -6.08 -3.40
C GLY A 106 3.28 -5.48 -3.22
N LEU A 107 3.76 -5.35 -1.98
CA LEU A 107 4.92 -4.53 -1.65
C LEU A 107 5.97 -5.22 -0.81
N SER A 108 5.60 -5.98 0.24
CA SER A 108 6.57 -6.40 1.27
C SER A 108 7.69 -7.32 0.75
N ARG A 109 7.51 -7.94 -0.42
CA ARG A 109 8.49 -8.79 -1.11
C ARG A 109 8.66 -8.42 -2.58
N ARG A 110 8.24 -7.21 -2.95
CA ARG A 110 8.26 -6.77 -4.34
C ARG A 110 9.70 -6.66 -4.86
N ALA A 111 9.97 -7.24 -6.01
CA ALA A 111 11.19 -7.10 -6.80
C ALA A 111 10.94 -6.22 -8.03
N GLY A 112 10.48 -4.98 -7.80
CA GLY A 112 10.11 -4.07 -8.89
C GLY A 112 11.30 -3.29 -9.45
N LYS A 113 11.08 -2.67 -10.61
CA LYS A 113 12.10 -1.93 -11.37
C LYS A 113 12.30 -0.50 -10.86
N LYS A 114 11.30 0.10 -10.23
CA LYS A 114 11.29 1.50 -9.82
C LYS A 114 11.18 1.63 -8.31
N PRO A 115 11.81 2.65 -7.71
CA PRO A 115 11.78 2.84 -6.26
C PRO A 115 10.38 3.20 -5.76
N VAL A 116 10.08 2.71 -4.56
CA VAL A 116 8.89 3.07 -3.80
C VAL A 116 9.32 3.59 -2.44
N ILE A 117 8.70 4.67 -1.97
CA ILE A 117 8.99 5.34 -0.71
C ILE A 117 7.78 5.15 0.21
N ALA A 118 7.98 4.65 1.42
CA ALA A 118 6.94 4.61 2.43
C ALA A 118 6.91 5.93 3.22
N ALA A 119 5.86 6.73 3.02
CA ALA A 119 5.59 7.93 3.82
C ALA A 119 4.67 7.55 4.99
N VAL A 120 5.29 7.15 6.10
CA VAL A 120 4.60 6.59 7.26
C VAL A 120 4.00 7.71 8.10
N ASN A 121 2.69 7.88 8.03
CA ASN A 121 1.91 8.96 8.65
C ASN A 121 1.23 8.56 9.97
N GLY A 122 1.54 7.40 10.54
CA GLY A 122 0.94 6.92 11.78
C GLY A 122 1.29 5.46 12.04
N PHE A 123 0.40 4.72 12.70
CA PHE A 123 0.62 3.31 13.04
C PHE A 123 0.89 2.46 11.79
N ALA A 124 1.93 1.65 11.87
CA ALA A 124 2.25 0.62 10.90
C ALA A 124 2.35 -0.72 11.65
N LEU A 125 1.38 -1.61 11.49
CA LEU A 125 1.23 -2.84 12.27
C LEU A 125 1.18 -4.07 11.36
N GLY A 126 1.71 -5.20 11.83
CA GLY A 126 1.70 -6.46 11.08
C GLY A 126 2.23 -6.28 9.65
N GLY A 127 1.45 -6.68 8.64
CA GLY A 127 1.82 -6.52 7.24
C GLY A 127 2.07 -5.06 6.80
N GLY A 128 1.46 -4.08 7.47
CA GLY A 128 1.78 -2.66 7.26
C GLY A 128 3.22 -2.33 7.67
N PHE A 129 3.71 -2.96 8.73
CA PHE A 129 5.11 -2.85 9.13
C PHE A 129 6.06 -3.61 8.20
N GLU A 130 5.62 -4.76 7.66
CA GLU A 130 6.37 -5.47 6.61
C GLU A 130 6.60 -4.59 5.37
N ILE A 131 5.58 -3.81 4.95
CA ILE A 131 5.74 -2.82 3.87
C ILE A 131 6.86 -1.84 4.23
N VAL A 132 6.86 -1.28 5.45
CA VAL A 132 7.87 -0.31 5.88
C VAL A 132 9.27 -0.92 5.89
N LEU A 133 9.42 -2.17 6.32
CA LEU A 133 10.72 -2.86 6.38
C LEU A 133 11.26 -3.22 5.00
N GLY A 134 10.40 -3.51 4.04
CA GLY A 134 10.77 -3.96 2.70
C GLY A 134 11.47 -2.90 1.82
N TRP A 135 11.58 -1.65 2.24
CA TRP A 135 12.07 -0.54 1.41
C TRP A 135 13.35 0.09 1.89
N TYR A 136 14.17 0.53 0.94
CA TYR A 136 15.45 1.22 1.20
C TYR A 136 15.26 2.65 1.70
N VAL A 137 14.12 3.29 1.43
CA VAL A 137 13.83 4.68 1.84
C VAL A 137 12.52 4.72 2.61
N ARG A 138 12.57 5.27 3.82
CA ARG A 138 11.44 5.41 4.73
C ARG A 138 11.42 6.83 5.26
N PHE A 139 10.27 7.48 5.18
CA PHE A 139 10.06 8.73 5.88
C PHE A 139 9.05 8.50 7.00
N LEU A 140 9.46 8.71 8.25
CA LEU A 140 8.59 8.66 9.40
C LEU A 140 8.17 10.09 9.75
N TYR A 141 6.86 10.34 9.82
CA TYR A 141 6.36 11.61 10.29
C TYR A 141 6.49 11.67 11.83
N SER A 142 6.84 12.84 12.36
CA SER A 142 6.87 13.12 13.81
C SER A 142 5.51 12.78 14.44
N GLY A 143 5.46 11.76 15.29
CA GLY A 143 4.22 11.21 15.88
C GLY A 143 3.81 9.85 15.31
N SER A 144 4.50 9.32 14.29
CA SER A 144 4.26 7.95 13.83
C SER A 144 4.75 6.93 14.86
N GLN A 145 3.99 5.86 15.05
CA GLN A 145 4.37 4.75 15.93
C GLN A 145 4.41 3.45 15.13
N THR A 146 5.49 2.72 15.25
CA THR A 146 5.71 1.43 14.61
C THR A 146 5.95 0.40 15.70
N ASN A 147 4.98 -0.44 16.03
CA ASN A 147 5.09 -1.62 16.94
C ASN A 147 6.12 -1.51 18.08
N GLY A 148 6.30 -0.33 18.71
CA GLY A 148 7.28 -0.12 19.77
C GLY A 148 8.73 0.04 19.30
N PHE A 149 9.01 0.03 18.00
CA PHE A 149 10.33 0.32 17.45
C PHE A 149 10.39 1.78 17.01
N THR A 150 11.22 2.55 17.68
CA THR A 150 11.64 3.86 17.16
C THR A 150 12.77 3.59 16.16
N VAL A 151 12.52 3.84 14.89
CA VAL A 151 13.58 3.81 13.89
C VAL A 151 14.29 5.15 13.94
N THR A 152 15.39 5.21 14.65
CA THR A 152 16.36 6.31 14.56
C THR A 152 17.39 5.97 13.49
N TRP A 153 17.71 6.95 12.66
CA TRP A 153 18.75 6.89 11.60
C TRP A 153 20.09 7.26 12.17
#